data_822c0f307d8e6ea956b256c19f0e8889
#
_entry.id   822c0f307d8e6ea956b256c19f0e8889
#
_cell.length_a   1.000
_cell.length_b   1.000
_cell.length_c   1.000
_cell.angle_alpha   90.00
_cell.angle_beta   90.00
_cell.angle_gamma   90.00
#
_symmetry.space_group_name_H-M   'P 1'
#
loop_
_entity.id
_entity.type
_entity.pdbx_description
1 polymer ?
#
loop_
_entity_poly.entity_id
_entity_poly.type
_entity_poly.pdbx_seq_one_letter_code
_entity_poly.pdbx_strand_id
1 'polypeptide(L)'
;MTKLKYILLGAIFLVGSASAADQEREVVRREQPEYPPIAARMHLHGTVKLKIWINPDGTVRRLDYIGGHPLLAESALKAVKGWKYEPAARESTDTVALKF
;
A
#
# COMPACT_ATOMS: atom_id res chain seq x y z
N MET A 1 13.90 38.78 -9.40
CA MET A 1 14.67 38.46 -8.23
C MET A 1 14.01 37.45 -7.41
N THR A 2 12.97 37.79 -6.75
CA THR A 2 12.31 36.85 -5.87
C THR A 2 11.85 35.64 -6.57
N LYS A 3 11.51 35.73 -7.80
CA LYS A 3 11.04 34.61 -8.57
C LYS A 3 12.00 33.48 -8.67
N LEU A 4 13.23 33.78 -8.70
CA LEU A 4 14.25 32.76 -8.82
C LEU A 4 14.21 31.80 -7.69
N LYS A 5 13.91 32.28 -6.55
CA LYS A 5 13.89 31.40 -5.40
C LYS A 5 12.82 30.37 -5.49
N TYR A 6 11.72 30.74 -6.03
CA TYR A 6 10.63 29.80 -6.11
C TYR A 6 10.96 28.68 -7.05
N ILE A 7 11.63 28.99 -8.09
CA ILE A 7 11.99 28.00 -9.04
C ILE A 7 12.89 26.96 -8.42
N LEU A 8 13.80 27.42 -7.61
CA LEU A 8 14.71 26.50 -6.97
C LEU A 8 14.00 25.53 -6.08
N LEU A 9 13.01 26.01 -5.39
CA LEU A 9 12.26 25.15 -4.52
C LEU A 9 11.57 24.07 -5.28
N GLY A 10 11.04 24.43 -6.39
CA GLY A 10 10.36 23.46 -7.21
C GLY A 10 11.28 22.39 -7.69
N ALA A 11 12.47 22.76 -8.03
CA ALA A 11 13.42 21.79 -8.53
C ALA A 11 13.78 20.77 -7.47
N ILE A 12 14.01 21.23 -6.30
CA ILE A 12 14.39 20.35 -5.22
C ILE A 12 13.29 19.36 -4.96
N PHE A 13 12.11 19.83 -4.99
CA PHE A 13 10.98 19.00 -4.74
C PHE A 13 10.88 17.87 -5.72
N LEU A 14 11.15 18.13 -6.96
CA LEU A 14 11.10 17.13 -7.98
C LEU A 14 12.06 16.00 -7.79
N VAL A 15 13.20 16.30 -7.28
CA VAL A 15 14.21 15.29 -7.10
C VAL A 15 13.72 14.20 -6.18
N GLY A 16 13.13 14.59 -5.10
CA GLY A 16 12.62 13.62 -4.17
C GLY A 16 11.45 12.87 -4.73
N SER A 17 10.67 13.53 -5.51
CA SER A 17 9.49 12.89 -6.06
C SER A 17 9.81 11.81 -7.04
N ALA A 18 10.84 11.97 -7.79
CA ALA A 18 11.18 11.02 -8.81
C ALA A 18 11.45 9.64 -8.23
N SER A 19 12.11 9.62 -7.12
CA SER A 19 12.46 8.37 -6.47
C SER A 19 11.22 7.67 -5.93
N ALA A 20 10.33 8.43 -5.37
CA ALA A 20 9.14 7.88 -4.82
C ALA A 20 8.21 7.35 -5.90
N ALA A 21 8.17 8.02 -7.02
CA ALA A 21 7.27 7.64 -8.10
C ALA A 21 7.56 6.24 -8.63
N ASP A 22 8.79 5.81 -8.57
CA ASP A 22 9.15 4.49 -9.06
C ASP A 22 8.53 3.38 -8.24
N GLN A 23 8.25 3.64 -7.01
CA GLN A 23 7.73 2.63 -6.12
C GLN A 23 6.26 2.77 -5.87
N GLU A 24 5.73 3.92 -6.18
CA GLU A 24 4.34 4.17 -5.88
C GLU A 24 3.48 3.92 -7.09
N ARG A 25 2.59 3.00 -6.98
CA ARG A 25 1.56 2.76 -7.97
C ARG A 25 0.22 2.93 -7.30
N GLU A 26 -0.71 3.45 -8.03
CA GLU A 26 -2.05 3.58 -7.49
C GLU A 26 -2.76 2.25 -7.51
N VAL A 27 -3.57 2.01 -6.50
CA VAL A 27 -4.40 0.83 -6.46
C VAL A 27 -5.62 1.12 -7.30
N VAL A 28 -5.81 0.37 -8.37
CA VAL A 28 -6.94 0.57 -9.26
C VAL A 28 -8.13 -0.26 -8.85
N ARG A 29 -7.91 -1.30 -8.07
CA ARG A 29 -8.99 -2.12 -7.56
C ARG A 29 -8.65 -2.57 -6.15
N ARG A 30 -9.49 -2.22 -5.21
CA ARG A 30 -9.34 -2.57 -3.81
C ARG A 30 -10.46 -3.47 -3.37
N GLU A 31 -10.10 -4.51 -2.64
CA GLU A 31 -11.12 -5.31 -1.97
C GLU A 31 -11.08 -4.98 -0.50
N GLN A 32 -12.24 -4.75 0.08
CA GLN A 32 -12.34 -4.47 1.49
C GLN A 32 -12.17 -5.76 2.27
N PRO A 33 -11.35 -5.76 3.31
CA PRO A 33 -11.25 -6.95 4.14
C PRO A 33 -12.53 -7.16 4.93
N GLU A 34 -12.88 -8.41 5.09
CA GLU A 34 -14.03 -8.77 5.88
C GLU A 34 -13.66 -8.70 7.35
N TYR A 35 -14.53 -8.14 8.16
CA TYR A 35 -14.28 -8.09 9.59
C TYR A 35 -14.61 -9.48 10.15
N PRO A 36 -13.64 -10.22 10.68
CA PRO A 36 -13.90 -11.58 11.13
C PRO A 36 -14.93 -11.60 12.25
N PRO A 37 -15.91 -12.50 12.18
CA PRO A 37 -16.95 -12.54 13.21
C PRO A 37 -16.44 -12.72 14.62
N ILE A 38 -15.39 -13.53 14.77
CA ILE A 38 -14.82 -13.75 16.10
C ILE A 38 -14.18 -12.48 16.63
N ALA A 39 -13.53 -11.73 15.76
CA ALA A 39 -12.92 -10.47 16.15
C ALA A 39 -13.97 -9.46 16.55
N ALA A 40 -15.08 -9.44 15.84
CA ALA A 40 -16.19 -8.54 16.18
C ALA A 40 -16.76 -8.86 17.55
N ARG A 41 -16.92 -10.13 17.83
CA ARG A 41 -17.44 -10.56 19.14
C ARG A 41 -16.50 -10.21 20.27
N MET A 42 -15.22 -10.21 20.01
CA MET A 42 -14.21 -9.86 21.01
C MET A 42 -13.96 -8.37 21.06
N HIS A 43 -14.65 -7.58 20.28
CA HIS A 43 -14.43 -6.15 20.14
C HIS A 43 -12.97 -5.83 19.83
N LEU A 44 -12.41 -6.65 18.94
CA LEU A 44 -11.02 -6.53 18.59
C LEU A 44 -10.86 -5.56 17.44
N HIS A 45 -10.08 -4.53 17.65
CA HIS A 45 -9.78 -3.51 16.66
C HIS A 45 -8.28 -3.43 16.47
N GLY A 46 -7.85 -2.85 15.38
CA GLY A 46 -6.43 -2.66 15.18
C GLY A 46 -6.07 -2.42 13.74
N THR A 47 -4.78 -2.36 13.49
CA THR A 47 -4.23 -2.11 12.17
C THR A 47 -3.34 -3.26 11.79
N VAL A 48 -3.50 -3.77 10.57
CA VAL A 48 -2.66 -4.82 10.04
C VAL A 48 -1.76 -4.21 8.97
N LYS A 49 -0.46 -4.42 9.10
CA LYS A 49 0.50 -3.93 8.13
C LYS A 49 1.02 -5.07 7.29
N LEU A 50 1.02 -4.86 5.99
CA LEU A 50 1.44 -5.86 5.02
C LEU A 50 2.41 -5.24 4.04
N LYS A 51 3.40 -6.02 3.62
CA LYS A 51 4.25 -5.65 2.52
C LYS A 51 3.81 -6.43 1.30
N ILE A 52 3.71 -5.75 0.18
CA ILE A 52 3.16 -6.30 -1.05
C ILE A 52 4.21 -6.24 -2.14
N TRP A 53 4.41 -7.35 -2.84
CA TRP A 53 5.21 -7.36 -4.06
C TRP A 53 4.26 -7.40 -5.23
N ILE A 54 4.45 -6.47 -6.17
CA ILE A 54 3.51 -6.23 -7.25
C ILE A 54 4.16 -6.56 -8.57
N ASN A 55 3.48 -7.38 -9.36
CA ASN A 55 3.96 -7.72 -10.70
C ASN A 55 3.84 -6.52 -11.64
N PRO A 56 4.56 -6.52 -12.75
CA PRO A 56 4.43 -5.43 -13.72
C PRO A 56 3.00 -5.20 -14.19
N ASP A 57 2.19 -6.25 -14.28
CA ASP A 57 0.81 -6.12 -14.73
C ASP A 57 -0.13 -5.59 -13.65
N GLY A 58 0.37 -5.33 -12.45
CA GLY A 58 -0.44 -4.79 -11.37
C GLY A 58 -1.01 -5.81 -10.41
N THR A 59 -0.83 -7.10 -10.67
CA THR A 59 -1.35 -8.12 -9.77
C THR A 59 -0.41 -8.29 -8.58
N VAL A 60 -0.97 -8.75 -7.47
CA VAL A 60 -0.19 -9.00 -6.26
C VAL A 60 0.55 -10.31 -6.41
N ARG A 61 1.86 -10.25 -6.32
CA ARG A 61 2.69 -11.44 -6.48
C ARG A 61 2.93 -12.13 -5.15
N ARG A 62 3.17 -11.35 -4.10
CA ARG A 62 3.54 -11.89 -2.82
C ARG A 62 3.13 -10.93 -1.71
N LEU A 63 2.82 -11.48 -0.56
CA LEU A 63 2.45 -10.69 0.62
C LEU A 63 3.26 -11.17 1.81
N ASP A 64 3.74 -10.21 2.60
CA ASP A 64 4.37 -10.51 3.87
C ASP A 64 3.63 -9.79 4.97
N TYR A 65 3.35 -10.52 6.03
CA TYR A 65 2.73 -9.97 7.21
C TYR A 65 3.80 -9.26 8.04
N ILE A 66 3.59 -7.99 8.32
CA ILE A 66 4.55 -7.22 9.09
C ILE A 66 4.11 -7.09 10.53
N GLY A 67 2.85 -6.81 10.77
CA GLY A 67 2.36 -6.63 12.12
C GLY A 67 0.85 -6.49 12.19
N GLY A 68 0.31 -6.66 13.40
CA GLY A 68 -1.11 -6.59 13.66
C GLY A 68 -1.58 -7.85 14.36
N HIS A 69 -2.86 -7.87 14.75
CA HIS A 69 -3.39 -9.03 15.43
C HIS A 69 -3.63 -10.19 14.46
N PRO A 70 -3.22 -11.40 14.80
CA PRO A 70 -3.36 -12.55 13.88
C PRO A 70 -4.77 -12.79 13.38
N LEU A 71 -5.77 -12.58 14.23
CA LEU A 71 -7.15 -12.79 13.81
C LEU A 71 -7.60 -11.81 12.74
N LEU A 72 -7.02 -10.64 12.71
CA LEU A 72 -7.31 -9.62 11.69
C LEU A 72 -6.43 -9.82 10.47
N ALA A 73 -5.23 -10.33 10.67
CA ALA A 73 -4.25 -10.48 9.62
C ALA A 73 -4.73 -11.40 8.50
N GLU A 74 -5.39 -12.48 8.86
CA GLU A 74 -5.87 -13.43 7.88
C GLU A 74 -6.85 -12.78 6.90
N SER A 75 -7.77 -12.00 7.45
CA SER A 75 -8.74 -11.30 6.63
C SER A 75 -8.07 -10.24 5.75
N ALA A 76 -7.08 -9.56 6.30
CA ALA A 76 -6.35 -8.55 5.55
C ALA A 76 -5.58 -9.17 4.39
N LEU A 77 -4.91 -10.28 4.63
CA LEU A 77 -4.17 -10.97 3.59
C LEU A 77 -5.09 -11.43 2.46
N LYS A 78 -6.23 -11.97 2.84
CA LYS A 78 -7.19 -12.45 1.85
C LYS A 78 -7.68 -11.32 0.97
N ALA A 79 -7.98 -10.18 1.56
CA ALA A 79 -8.47 -9.04 0.80
C ALA A 79 -7.41 -8.49 -0.15
N VAL A 80 -6.19 -8.32 0.35
CA VAL A 80 -5.14 -7.71 -0.45
C VAL A 80 -4.68 -8.59 -1.59
N LYS A 81 -4.85 -9.88 -1.46
CA LYS A 81 -4.56 -10.79 -2.55
C LYS A 81 -5.32 -10.44 -3.81
N GLY A 82 -6.51 -9.91 -3.67
CA GLY A 82 -7.36 -9.55 -4.80
C GLY A 82 -7.18 -8.12 -5.28
N TRP A 83 -6.28 -7.37 -4.68
CA TRP A 83 -6.06 -5.99 -5.10
C TRP A 83 -5.38 -5.94 -6.45
N LYS A 84 -5.58 -4.86 -7.15
CA LYS A 84 -4.94 -4.62 -8.42
C LYS A 84 -4.35 -3.23 -8.44
N TYR A 85 -3.12 -3.14 -8.90
CA TYR A 85 -2.42 -1.87 -9.01
C TYR A 85 -2.29 -1.49 -10.48
N GLU A 86 -1.89 -0.27 -10.72
CA GLU A 86 -1.58 0.17 -12.08
C GLU A 86 -0.41 -0.61 -12.62
N PRO A 87 -0.44 -0.97 -13.91
CA PRO A 87 0.72 -1.64 -14.51
C PRO A 87 1.93 -0.71 -14.52
N ALA A 88 3.10 -1.32 -14.51
CA ALA A 88 4.35 -0.58 -14.59
C ALA A 88 5.37 -1.43 -15.32
N ALA A 89 6.48 -0.83 -15.65
CA ALA A 89 7.51 -1.52 -16.42
C ALA A 89 8.20 -2.60 -15.61
N ARG A 90 8.22 -2.45 -14.29
CA ARG A 90 8.95 -3.37 -13.42
C ARG A 90 8.13 -3.73 -12.20
N GLU A 91 8.56 -4.79 -11.57
CA GLU A 91 8.04 -5.19 -10.28
C GLU A 91 8.29 -4.08 -9.27
N SER A 92 7.42 -3.94 -8.31
CA SER A 92 7.62 -2.97 -7.26
C SER A 92 7.05 -3.50 -5.95
N THR A 93 7.26 -2.75 -4.88
CA THR A 93 6.74 -3.13 -3.57
C THR A 93 5.94 -1.97 -2.99
N ASP A 94 5.06 -2.30 -2.08
CA ASP A 94 4.26 -1.31 -1.38
C ASP A 94 4.02 -1.81 0.04
N THR A 95 3.77 -0.90 0.96
CA THR A 95 3.43 -1.26 2.33
C THR A 95 2.09 -0.62 2.64
N VAL A 96 1.15 -1.43 3.08
CA VAL A 96 -0.19 -0.93 3.37
C VAL A 96 -0.56 -1.22 4.81
N ALA A 97 -1.42 -0.39 5.35
CA ALA A 97 -1.95 -0.54 6.70
C ALA A 97 -3.46 -0.56 6.60
N LEU A 98 -4.06 -1.66 7.00
CA LEU A 98 -5.51 -1.84 6.96
C LEU A 98 -6.07 -1.73 8.34
N LYS A 99 -7.01 -0.83 8.52
CA LYS A 99 -7.66 -0.59 9.80
C LYS A 99 -8.91 -1.42 9.94
N PHE A 100 -9.06 -2.00 11.10
CA PHE A 100 -10.27 -2.75 11.44
C PHE A 100 -10.97 -2.11 12.63
#